data_935a5a42a639d3ee5876e50b14efd69c
#
_entry.id   935a5a42a639d3ee5876e50b14efd69c
#
_cell.length_a   1.000
_cell.length_b   1.000
_cell.length_c   1.000
_cell.angle_alpha   90.00
_cell.angle_beta   90.00
_cell.angle_gamma   90.00
#
_symmetry.space_group_name_H-M   'P 1'
#
loop_
_entity.id
_entity.type
_entity.pdbx_description
1 polymer ?
#
loop_
_entity_poly.entity_id
_entity_poly.type
_entity_poly.pdbx_seq_one_letter_code
_entity_poly.pdbx_strand_id
1 'polypeptide(L)'
;MEKRRLGTSDLLVSTLGLGCMSLGTEQKHAVNMIDEALEYGINYFDTADLYDFGLNEEFVGQALKKRRNDIILATKVGNRWNDAKDSWTWDPSKAYIKDEVKESLRRLQTDYIDLYHLHGGTVEDNIEETIEAFEELKQEGVIRYYGISSIRPNVIREYVQNSSIVSVMMQYSLLDRRPEESALPLLHDNGISVVARGPVAKGLLTEKGEQKLAAFEGKGYLDYSGTELAKTIEEFRHVRPTHSLNSTALQYCLANPTVASVVAGASSSSQLRENIKAVEASPLQPTEISKLQSIFKANQYEAHR
;
A
#
# COMPACT_ATOMS: atom_id res chain seq x y z
N MET A 1 -10.27 -13.78 8.26
CA MET A 1 -8.98 -13.12 7.96
C MET A 1 -8.38 -12.51 9.22
N GLU A 2 -7.07 -12.68 9.47
CA GLU A 2 -6.35 -12.06 10.59
C GLU A 2 -6.40 -10.53 10.49
N LYS A 3 -6.45 -9.86 11.65
CA LYS A 3 -6.39 -8.39 11.74
C LYS A 3 -5.24 -7.96 12.62
N ARG A 4 -4.58 -6.87 12.25
CA ARG A 4 -3.50 -6.24 13.01
C ARG A 4 -3.84 -4.78 13.31
N ARG A 5 -3.35 -4.29 14.44
CA ARG A 5 -3.51 -2.88 14.80
C ARG A 5 -2.63 -2.02 13.88
N LEU A 6 -3.17 -0.91 13.41
CA LEU A 6 -2.43 0.05 12.59
C LEU A 6 -1.77 1.11 13.50
N GLY A 7 -0.48 0.92 13.75
CA GLY A 7 0.30 1.81 14.61
C GLY A 7 -0.31 1.94 16.00
N THR A 8 -0.33 3.16 16.51
CA THR A 8 -0.91 3.51 17.82
C THR A 8 -2.43 3.74 17.78
N SER A 9 -3.07 3.59 16.59
CA SER A 9 -4.51 3.81 16.42
C SER A 9 -5.36 2.67 17.00
N ASP A 10 -6.68 2.86 17.02
CA ASP A 10 -7.67 1.81 17.31
C ASP A 10 -8.10 1.03 16.05
N LEU A 11 -7.53 1.34 14.88
CA LEU A 11 -7.86 0.68 13.63
C LEU A 11 -7.27 -0.74 13.58
N LEU A 12 -8.15 -1.75 13.46
CA LEU A 12 -7.77 -3.15 13.26
C LEU A 12 -7.96 -3.52 11.80
N VAL A 13 -6.88 -3.40 11.00
CA VAL A 13 -6.87 -3.68 9.56
C VAL A 13 -6.66 -5.16 9.27
N SER A 14 -7.35 -5.70 8.27
CA SER A 14 -7.06 -7.04 7.75
C SER A 14 -5.63 -7.12 7.21
N THR A 15 -4.95 -8.24 7.41
CA THR A 15 -3.57 -8.46 6.91
C THR A 15 -3.46 -8.37 5.40
N LEU A 16 -4.57 -8.58 4.67
CA LEU A 16 -4.71 -8.22 3.26
C LEU A 16 -5.66 -7.02 3.13
N GLY A 17 -5.19 -5.95 2.53
CA GLY A 17 -6.00 -4.83 2.07
C GLY A 17 -6.25 -4.92 0.56
N LEU A 18 -7.41 -4.45 0.11
CA LEU A 18 -7.70 -4.31 -1.32
C LEU A 18 -7.17 -2.99 -1.84
N GLY A 19 -6.17 -3.05 -2.73
CA GLY A 19 -5.70 -1.89 -3.51
C GLY A 19 -6.66 -1.60 -4.65
N CYS A 20 -7.49 -0.57 -4.50
CA CYS A 20 -8.58 -0.27 -5.42
C CYS A 20 -8.11 0.29 -6.78
N MET A 21 -6.85 0.72 -6.91
CA MET A 21 -6.30 1.21 -8.19
C MET A 21 -6.46 0.21 -9.35
N SER A 22 -6.51 -1.09 -9.08
CA SER A 22 -6.60 -2.14 -10.10
C SER A 22 -8.02 -2.61 -10.42
N LEU A 23 -9.06 -1.95 -9.88
CA LEU A 23 -10.46 -2.30 -10.13
C LEU A 23 -10.95 -1.92 -11.53
N GLY A 24 -10.16 -1.09 -12.26
CA GLY A 24 -10.52 -0.59 -13.59
C GLY A 24 -11.63 0.45 -13.56
N THR A 25 -12.14 0.78 -14.75
CA THR A 25 -13.09 1.87 -14.96
C THR A 25 -14.53 1.38 -15.23
N GLU A 26 -14.79 0.09 -15.03
CA GLU A 26 -16.14 -0.48 -15.14
C GLU A 26 -16.75 -0.65 -13.75
N GLN A 27 -17.74 0.18 -13.44
CA GLN A 27 -18.36 0.29 -12.11
C GLN A 27 -18.88 -1.04 -11.56
N LYS A 28 -19.60 -1.81 -12.38
CA LYS A 28 -20.18 -3.09 -11.94
C LYS A 28 -19.10 -4.08 -11.56
N HIS A 29 -17.99 -4.09 -12.30
CA HIS A 29 -16.84 -4.93 -11.98
C HIS A 29 -16.21 -4.50 -10.66
N ALA A 30 -15.96 -3.20 -10.47
CA ALA A 30 -15.38 -2.67 -9.25
C ALA A 30 -16.23 -2.99 -8.01
N VAL A 31 -17.54 -2.78 -8.08
CA VAL A 31 -18.48 -3.11 -7.00
C VAL A 31 -18.44 -4.60 -6.67
N ASN A 32 -18.51 -5.49 -7.68
CA ASN A 32 -18.47 -6.93 -7.47
C ASN A 32 -17.16 -7.39 -6.79
N MET A 33 -16.02 -6.79 -7.18
CA MET A 33 -14.73 -7.10 -6.58
C MET A 33 -14.66 -6.67 -5.10
N ILE A 34 -15.22 -5.51 -4.78
CA ILE A 34 -15.30 -5.00 -3.39
C ILE A 34 -16.24 -5.87 -2.57
N ASP A 35 -17.41 -6.22 -3.08
CA ASP A 35 -18.37 -7.09 -2.39
C ASP A 35 -17.73 -8.47 -2.09
N GLU A 36 -17.05 -9.06 -3.07
CA GLU A 36 -16.32 -10.31 -2.87
C GLU A 36 -15.23 -10.18 -1.81
N ALA A 37 -14.46 -9.09 -1.82
CA ALA A 37 -13.44 -8.83 -0.80
C ALA A 37 -14.04 -8.76 0.62
N LEU A 38 -15.19 -8.10 0.77
CA LEU A 38 -15.93 -8.03 2.05
C LEU A 38 -16.39 -9.42 2.51
N GLU A 39 -16.90 -10.26 1.62
CA GLU A 39 -17.35 -11.63 1.93
C GLU A 39 -16.20 -12.49 2.49
N TYR A 40 -14.96 -12.28 2.04
CA TYR A 40 -13.78 -12.95 2.55
C TYR A 40 -13.17 -12.29 3.79
N GLY A 41 -13.80 -11.23 4.34
CA GLY A 41 -13.40 -10.57 5.57
C GLY A 41 -12.26 -9.57 5.42
N ILE A 42 -11.98 -9.09 4.21
CA ILE A 42 -11.15 -7.90 3.99
C ILE A 42 -11.94 -6.71 4.51
N ASN A 43 -11.33 -5.92 5.40
CA ASN A 43 -11.95 -4.71 5.92
C ASN A 43 -11.12 -3.45 5.63
N TYR A 44 -9.97 -3.56 4.97
CA TYR A 44 -9.11 -2.44 4.62
C TYR A 44 -9.14 -2.19 3.11
N PHE A 45 -9.63 -1.02 2.70
CA PHE A 45 -9.79 -0.61 1.30
C PHE A 45 -8.97 0.65 1.07
N ASP A 46 -8.05 0.58 0.11
CA ASP A 46 -7.12 1.66 -0.21
C ASP A 46 -7.38 2.23 -1.60
N THR A 47 -7.74 3.51 -1.66
CA THR A 47 -7.94 4.28 -2.88
C THR A 47 -7.10 5.56 -2.88
N ALA A 48 -7.32 6.47 -3.80
CA ALA A 48 -6.74 7.81 -3.85
C ALA A 48 -7.58 8.73 -4.74
N ASP A 49 -7.51 10.04 -4.47
CA ASP A 49 -8.09 11.09 -5.30
C ASP A 49 -7.62 11.03 -6.76
N LEU A 50 -6.32 10.74 -6.96
CA LEU A 50 -5.71 10.66 -8.28
C LEU A 50 -6.17 9.45 -9.12
N TYR A 51 -6.64 8.36 -8.49
CA TYR A 51 -6.95 7.13 -9.24
C TYR A 51 -8.14 7.35 -10.16
N ASP A 52 -7.89 7.22 -11.47
CA ASP A 52 -8.86 7.51 -12.52
C ASP A 52 -9.54 8.88 -12.34
N PHE A 53 -8.77 9.87 -11.82
CA PHE A 53 -9.22 11.25 -11.60
C PHE A 53 -10.51 11.33 -10.77
N GLY A 54 -10.51 10.63 -9.63
CA GLY A 54 -11.63 10.58 -8.67
C GLY A 54 -12.68 9.51 -8.95
N LEU A 55 -12.74 8.94 -10.13
CA LEU A 55 -13.74 7.90 -10.49
C LEU A 55 -13.60 6.65 -9.61
N ASN A 56 -12.37 6.28 -9.24
CA ASN A 56 -12.11 5.15 -8.36
C ASN A 56 -12.76 5.35 -6.98
N GLU A 57 -12.64 6.56 -6.38
CA GLU A 57 -13.32 6.88 -5.12
C GLU A 57 -14.85 6.82 -5.24
N GLU A 58 -15.44 7.23 -6.36
CA GLU A 58 -16.89 7.11 -6.58
C GLU A 58 -17.36 5.66 -6.56
N PHE A 59 -16.64 4.74 -7.19
CA PHE A 59 -16.97 3.32 -7.19
C PHE A 59 -16.80 2.69 -5.81
N VAL A 60 -15.72 3.03 -5.11
CA VAL A 60 -15.44 2.57 -3.74
C VAL A 60 -16.52 3.07 -2.80
N GLY A 61 -16.88 4.36 -2.87
CA GLY A 61 -17.93 4.96 -2.05
C GLY A 61 -19.29 4.29 -2.26
N GLN A 62 -19.68 4.06 -3.51
CA GLN A 62 -20.92 3.37 -3.83
C GLN A 62 -20.97 1.94 -3.28
N ALA A 63 -19.90 1.17 -3.42
CA ALA A 63 -19.83 -0.19 -2.94
C ALA A 63 -19.86 -0.27 -1.41
N LEU A 64 -19.14 0.62 -0.73
CA LEU A 64 -18.94 0.56 0.72
C LEU A 64 -19.99 1.30 1.56
N LYS A 65 -20.84 2.13 0.95
CA LYS A 65 -21.81 2.98 1.65
C LYS A 65 -22.66 2.24 2.70
N LYS A 66 -23.14 1.03 2.39
CA LYS A 66 -23.98 0.22 3.27
C LYS A 66 -23.19 -0.51 4.38
N ARG A 67 -21.87 -0.55 4.26
CA ARG A 67 -20.96 -1.27 5.14
C ARG A 67 -19.94 -0.34 5.80
N ARG A 68 -20.18 0.98 5.75
CA ARG A 68 -19.20 2.00 6.16
C ARG A 68 -18.62 1.79 7.56
N ASN A 69 -19.43 1.34 8.51
CA ASN A 69 -19.01 1.12 9.90
C ASN A 69 -18.22 -0.19 10.12
N ASP A 70 -18.22 -1.09 9.14
CA ASP A 70 -17.58 -2.40 9.23
C ASP A 70 -16.18 -2.40 8.62
N ILE A 71 -15.80 -1.29 7.96
CA ILE A 71 -14.59 -1.20 7.14
C ILE A 71 -13.68 -0.05 7.57
N ILE A 72 -12.44 -0.14 7.14
CA ILE A 72 -11.44 0.91 7.26
C ILE A 72 -11.14 1.41 5.85
N LEU A 73 -11.52 2.67 5.61
CA LEU A 73 -11.37 3.33 4.32
C LEU A 73 -10.16 4.24 4.34
N ALA A 74 -9.21 3.96 3.46
CA ALA A 74 -8.03 4.78 3.25
C ALA A 74 -8.10 5.46 1.87
N THR A 75 -7.82 6.75 1.83
CA THR A 75 -7.58 7.49 0.59
C THR A 75 -6.40 8.44 0.74
N LYS A 76 -6.02 9.13 -0.34
CA LYS A 76 -4.77 9.89 -0.40
C LYS A 76 -5.00 11.22 -1.10
N VAL A 77 -4.12 12.19 -0.80
CA VAL A 77 -4.13 13.57 -1.35
C VAL A 77 -2.71 14.06 -1.63
N GLY A 78 -2.60 15.07 -2.49
CA GLY A 78 -1.32 15.72 -2.81
C GLY A 78 -0.98 15.71 -4.29
N ASN A 79 -1.67 14.92 -5.10
CA ASN A 79 -1.53 14.88 -6.54
C ASN A 79 -2.73 15.57 -7.19
N ARG A 80 -2.66 16.90 -7.29
CA ARG A 80 -3.72 17.74 -7.85
C ARG A 80 -3.80 17.57 -9.36
N TRP A 81 -4.88 16.97 -9.84
CA TRP A 81 -5.15 16.81 -11.27
C TRP A 81 -5.86 18.04 -11.85
N ASN A 82 -5.68 18.26 -13.15
CA ASN A 82 -6.27 19.37 -13.87
C ASN A 82 -7.70 19.07 -14.33
N ASP A 83 -8.44 20.10 -14.74
CA ASP A 83 -9.83 19.97 -15.20
C ASP A 83 -9.97 19.11 -16.45
N ALA A 84 -8.93 19.03 -17.30
CA ALA A 84 -8.90 18.16 -18.46
C ALA A 84 -8.74 16.67 -18.13
N LYS A 85 -8.38 16.34 -16.87
CA LYS A 85 -8.15 14.98 -16.39
C LYS A 85 -7.09 14.21 -17.21
N ASP A 86 -6.01 14.89 -17.58
CA ASP A 86 -4.93 14.33 -18.40
C ASP A 86 -3.55 14.49 -17.76
N SER A 87 -3.45 15.28 -16.71
CA SER A 87 -2.20 15.53 -15.97
C SER A 87 -2.46 15.89 -14.52
N TRP A 88 -1.42 15.85 -13.71
CA TRP A 88 -1.45 16.24 -12.32
C TRP A 88 -0.15 16.96 -11.92
N THR A 89 -0.23 17.72 -10.86
CA THR A 89 0.90 18.42 -10.22
C THR A 89 0.94 18.09 -8.75
N TRP A 90 2.13 18.12 -8.14
CA TRP A 90 2.29 17.94 -6.71
C TRP A 90 1.85 19.21 -5.97
N ASP A 91 0.90 19.08 -5.04
CA ASP A 91 0.38 20.17 -4.21
C ASP A 91 0.09 19.69 -2.78
N PRO A 92 1.08 19.73 -1.86
CA PRO A 92 0.91 19.33 -0.47
C PRO A 92 0.40 20.48 0.43
N SER A 93 -0.04 21.60 -0.17
CA SER A 93 -0.47 22.78 0.59
C SER A 93 -1.69 22.49 1.46
N LYS A 94 -1.74 23.13 2.63
CA LYS A 94 -2.87 23.07 3.55
C LYS A 94 -4.18 23.42 2.86
N ALA A 95 -4.17 24.45 2.02
CA ALA A 95 -5.35 24.88 1.28
C ALA A 95 -5.90 23.76 0.39
N TYR A 96 -5.03 23.11 -0.41
CA TYR A 96 -5.43 22.02 -1.28
C TYR A 96 -5.91 20.81 -0.48
N ILE A 97 -5.18 20.39 0.55
CA ILE A 97 -5.54 19.24 1.39
C ILE A 97 -6.94 19.42 2.00
N LYS A 98 -7.24 20.62 2.54
CA LYS A 98 -8.54 20.94 3.17
C LYS A 98 -9.68 21.08 2.17
N ASP A 99 -9.41 21.44 0.94
CA ASP A 99 -10.42 21.48 -0.11
C ASP A 99 -10.64 20.10 -0.74
N GLU A 100 -9.58 19.37 -1.04
CA GLU A 100 -9.67 18.04 -1.68
C GLU A 100 -10.31 16.98 -0.77
N VAL A 101 -10.12 17.05 0.55
CA VAL A 101 -10.80 16.13 1.47
C VAL A 101 -12.33 16.19 1.34
N LYS A 102 -12.89 17.39 1.10
CA LYS A 102 -14.34 17.58 0.91
C LYS A 102 -14.82 16.86 -0.35
N GLU A 103 -14.02 16.96 -1.42
CA GLU A 103 -14.29 16.29 -2.68
C GLU A 103 -14.14 14.76 -2.56
N SER A 104 -13.11 14.28 -1.85
CA SER A 104 -12.97 12.87 -1.52
C SER A 104 -14.16 12.33 -0.72
N LEU A 105 -14.61 13.04 0.32
CA LEU A 105 -15.81 12.66 1.10
C LEU A 105 -17.07 12.59 0.22
N ARG A 106 -17.24 13.55 -0.70
CA ARG A 106 -18.36 13.58 -1.64
C ARG A 106 -18.33 12.36 -2.57
N ARG A 107 -17.17 12.05 -3.17
CA ARG A 107 -16.98 10.89 -4.06
C ARG A 107 -17.16 9.58 -3.31
N LEU A 108 -16.58 9.47 -2.12
CA LEU A 108 -16.67 8.30 -1.24
C LEU A 108 -18.04 8.15 -0.55
N GLN A 109 -18.93 9.14 -0.65
CA GLN A 109 -20.27 9.16 -0.03
C GLN A 109 -20.25 8.85 1.47
N THR A 110 -19.33 9.47 2.20
CA THR A 110 -19.10 9.29 3.63
C THR A 110 -18.81 10.62 4.32
N ASP A 111 -19.08 10.70 5.62
CA ASP A 111 -18.82 11.91 6.41
C ASP A 111 -17.42 11.92 7.03
N TYR A 112 -16.69 10.82 6.96
CA TYR A 112 -15.33 10.71 7.51
C TYR A 112 -14.47 9.70 6.75
N ILE A 113 -13.15 9.87 6.84
CA ILE A 113 -12.13 8.95 6.33
C ILE A 113 -11.40 8.33 7.53
N ASP A 114 -11.21 7.01 7.53
CA ASP A 114 -10.49 6.34 8.64
C ASP A 114 -9.00 6.65 8.60
N LEU A 115 -8.40 6.64 7.41
CA LEU A 115 -6.98 6.88 7.22
C LEU A 115 -6.74 7.74 5.98
N TYR A 116 -6.20 8.95 6.17
CA TYR A 116 -5.91 9.87 5.10
C TYR A 116 -4.40 9.99 4.89
N HIS A 117 -3.89 9.68 3.72
CA HIS A 117 -2.47 9.71 3.45
C HIS A 117 -2.06 10.93 2.61
N LEU A 118 -0.93 11.54 2.95
CA LEU A 118 -0.21 12.35 1.98
C LEU A 118 0.38 11.43 0.90
N HIS A 119 0.09 11.67 -0.38
CA HIS A 119 0.41 10.75 -1.48
C HIS A 119 1.79 11.03 -2.09
N GLY A 120 2.81 11.19 -1.28
CA GLY A 120 4.19 11.49 -1.70
C GLY A 120 4.95 12.27 -0.62
N GLY A 121 5.52 13.36 -1.03
CA GLY A 121 6.27 14.28 -0.19
C GLY A 121 7.73 14.42 -0.58
N THR A 122 8.27 15.61 -0.38
CA THR A 122 9.68 15.96 -0.50
C THR A 122 10.14 16.73 0.73
N VAL A 123 11.42 16.86 0.97
CA VAL A 123 11.95 17.67 2.07
C VAL A 123 11.90 19.18 1.76
N GLU A 124 11.64 19.54 0.51
CA GLU A 124 11.45 20.91 0.06
C GLU A 124 10.02 21.40 0.28
N ASP A 125 9.08 20.50 0.59
CA ASP A 125 7.70 20.85 0.92
C ASP A 125 7.64 21.63 2.25
N ASN A 126 6.62 22.44 2.43
CA ASN A 126 6.31 23.01 3.74
C ASN A 126 5.66 21.94 4.62
N ILE A 127 6.49 21.03 5.15
CA ILE A 127 6.05 19.84 5.94
C ILE A 127 5.23 20.27 7.15
N GLU A 128 5.59 21.38 7.81
CA GLU A 128 4.89 21.89 9.00
C GLU A 128 3.45 22.30 8.65
N GLU A 129 3.25 23.03 7.56
CA GLU A 129 1.93 23.40 7.06
C GLU A 129 1.09 22.18 6.65
N THR A 130 1.72 21.21 6.02
CA THR A 130 1.08 19.93 5.64
C THR A 130 0.61 19.17 6.88
N ILE A 131 1.45 19.05 7.90
CA ILE A 131 1.09 18.40 9.17
C ILE A 131 -0.07 19.13 9.84
N GLU A 132 -0.01 20.47 9.91
CA GLU A 132 -1.08 21.28 10.48
C GLU A 132 -2.43 21.00 9.80
N ALA A 133 -2.44 20.86 8.46
CA ALA A 133 -3.66 20.53 7.73
C ALA A 133 -4.27 19.20 8.18
N PHE A 134 -3.46 18.15 8.32
CA PHE A 134 -3.94 16.84 8.77
C PHE A 134 -4.39 16.85 10.24
N GLU A 135 -3.67 17.55 11.12
CA GLU A 135 -4.07 17.65 12.53
C GLU A 135 -5.39 18.42 12.70
N GLU A 136 -5.61 19.50 11.93
CA GLU A 136 -6.90 20.21 11.94
C GLU A 136 -8.03 19.30 11.45
N LEU A 137 -7.87 18.60 10.34
CA LEU A 137 -8.87 17.67 9.82
C LEU A 137 -9.21 16.55 10.81
N LYS A 138 -8.21 16.08 11.57
CA LYS A 138 -8.38 15.11 12.64
C LYS A 138 -9.16 15.70 13.83
N GLN A 139 -8.86 16.94 14.23
CA GLN A 139 -9.62 17.65 15.28
C GLN A 139 -11.06 17.94 14.87
N GLU A 140 -11.29 18.26 13.61
CA GLU A 140 -12.63 18.46 13.04
C GLU A 140 -13.43 17.14 12.92
N GLY A 141 -12.77 15.99 13.09
CA GLY A 141 -13.39 14.67 12.95
C GLY A 141 -13.64 14.24 11.51
N VAL A 142 -13.10 14.98 10.54
CA VAL A 142 -13.20 14.69 9.11
C VAL A 142 -12.35 13.46 8.74
N ILE A 143 -11.22 13.32 9.40
CA ILE A 143 -10.39 12.11 9.33
C ILE A 143 -10.18 11.55 10.73
N ARG A 144 -10.05 10.22 10.87
CA ARG A 144 -9.75 9.61 12.17
C ARG A 144 -8.24 9.61 12.43
N TYR A 145 -7.48 9.19 11.44
CA TYR A 145 -6.02 9.10 11.48
C TYR A 145 -5.41 9.52 10.14
N TYR A 146 -4.15 9.85 10.16
CA TYR A 146 -3.40 10.13 8.93
C TYR A 146 -2.04 9.44 8.90
N GLY A 147 -1.44 9.42 7.72
CA GLY A 147 -0.14 8.86 7.44
C GLY A 147 0.44 9.43 6.16
N ILE A 148 1.51 8.83 5.68
CA ILE A 148 2.13 9.21 4.39
C ILE A 148 2.31 7.98 3.51
N SER A 149 2.28 8.18 2.19
CA SER A 149 2.67 7.19 1.20
C SER A 149 4.00 7.61 0.59
N SER A 150 5.10 7.15 1.16
CA SER A 150 6.45 7.57 0.75
C SER A 150 7.44 6.41 0.76
N ILE A 151 8.43 6.49 -0.15
CA ILE A 151 9.61 5.61 -0.21
C ILE A 151 10.90 6.39 0.09
N ARG A 152 10.81 7.63 0.57
CA ARG A 152 11.95 8.53 0.81
C ARG A 152 12.32 8.53 2.29
N PRO A 153 13.47 7.95 2.69
CA PRO A 153 13.85 7.86 4.12
C PRO A 153 13.92 9.20 4.84
N ASN A 154 14.42 10.26 4.18
CA ASN A 154 14.50 11.59 4.77
C ASN A 154 13.10 12.18 5.05
N VAL A 155 12.15 12.06 4.13
CA VAL A 155 10.76 12.49 4.36
C VAL A 155 10.11 11.69 5.48
N ILE A 156 10.29 10.37 5.49
CA ILE A 156 9.76 9.50 6.54
C ILE A 156 10.27 9.93 7.92
N ARG A 157 11.56 10.24 8.05
CA ARG A 157 12.15 10.73 9.33
C ARG A 157 11.50 12.04 9.80
N GLU A 158 11.29 12.98 8.89
CA GLU A 158 10.65 14.26 9.23
C GLU A 158 9.23 14.05 9.78
N TYR A 159 8.42 13.22 9.12
CA TYR A 159 7.06 12.94 9.60
C TYR A 159 7.04 12.13 10.89
N VAL A 160 7.96 11.19 11.08
CA VAL A 160 8.09 10.42 12.35
C VAL A 160 8.39 11.35 13.51
N GLN A 161 9.26 12.36 13.32
CA GLN A 161 9.68 13.27 14.38
C GLN A 161 8.67 14.37 14.70
N ASN A 162 7.95 14.86 13.70
CA ASN A 162 7.20 16.11 13.80
C ASN A 162 5.68 15.92 13.73
N SER A 163 5.17 14.69 13.59
CA SER A 163 3.74 14.44 13.38
C SER A 163 3.18 13.28 14.20
N SER A 164 1.86 13.12 14.19
CA SER A 164 1.16 12.01 14.83
C SER A 164 0.71 10.93 13.82
N ILE A 165 1.49 10.70 12.75
CA ILE A 165 1.19 9.65 11.77
C ILE A 165 1.11 8.27 12.43
N VAL A 166 0.16 7.46 12.01
CA VAL A 166 0.00 6.09 12.51
C VAL A 166 0.51 5.04 11.53
N SER A 167 0.73 5.43 10.28
CA SER A 167 1.22 4.51 9.24
C SER A 167 2.02 5.19 8.16
N VAL A 168 2.92 4.40 7.55
CA VAL A 168 3.59 4.73 6.30
C VAL A 168 3.25 3.66 5.27
N MET A 169 2.66 4.07 4.14
CA MET A 169 2.51 3.19 3.00
C MET A 169 3.78 3.25 2.17
N MET A 170 4.41 2.10 1.92
CA MET A 170 5.65 2.03 1.16
C MET A 170 5.72 0.78 0.29
N GLN A 171 6.50 0.86 -0.78
CA GLN A 171 6.81 -0.31 -1.58
C GLN A 171 7.72 -1.25 -0.78
N TYR A 172 7.27 -2.49 -0.60
CA TYR A 172 8.02 -3.52 0.08
C TYR A 172 7.71 -4.90 -0.49
N SER A 173 8.74 -5.63 -0.84
CA SER A 173 8.64 -7.00 -1.38
C SER A 173 10.01 -7.69 -1.28
N LEU A 174 10.08 -8.97 -1.61
CA LEU A 174 11.36 -9.70 -1.74
C LEU A 174 12.32 -9.06 -2.76
N LEU A 175 11.82 -8.46 -3.84
CA LEU A 175 12.65 -7.74 -4.84
C LEU A 175 12.94 -6.29 -4.46
N ASP A 176 12.25 -5.74 -3.45
CA ASP A 176 12.47 -4.39 -2.95
C ASP A 176 12.56 -4.40 -1.42
N ARG A 177 13.75 -4.70 -0.93
CA ARG A 177 14.07 -4.79 0.50
C ARG A 177 14.66 -3.51 1.08
N ARG A 178 14.71 -2.43 0.30
CA ARG A 178 15.23 -1.12 0.73
C ARG A 178 14.66 -0.63 2.06
N PRO A 179 13.37 -0.85 2.40
CA PRO A 179 12.82 -0.47 3.69
C PRO A 179 13.49 -1.16 4.89
N GLU A 180 14.08 -2.33 4.71
CA GLU A 180 14.71 -3.11 5.79
C GLU A 180 15.97 -2.41 6.35
N GLU A 181 16.62 -1.56 5.55
CA GLU A 181 17.85 -0.87 5.94
C GLU A 181 17.63 0.06 7.15
N SER A 182 16.59 0.90 7.09
CA SER A 182 16.37 1.93 8.11
C SER A 182 14.91 2.27 8.37
N ALA A 183 14.04 2.20 7.35
CA ALA A 183 12.66 2.65 7.50
C ALA A 183 11.84 1.72 8.40
N LEU A 184 11.92 0.40 8.20
CA LEU A 184 11.19 -0.55 9.05
C LEU A 184 11.61 -0.49 10.52
N PRO A 185 12.92 -0.49 10.89
CA PRO A 185 13.34 -0.29 12.26
C PRO A 185 12.86 1.03 12.85
N LEU A 186 13.04 2.15 12.14
CA LEU A 186 12.61 3.46 12.62
C LEU A 186 11.10 3.49 12.94
N LEU A 187 10.27 2.97 12.04
CA LEU A 187 8.82 2.94 12.21
C LEU A 187 8.40 2.02 13.35
N HIS A 188 9.06 0.86 13.48
CA HIS A 188 8.85 -0.07 14.59
C HIS A 188 9.09 0.60 15.94
N ASP A 189 10.24 1.25 16.10
CA ASP A 189 10.67 1.89 17.35
C ASP A 189 9.74 3.05 17.76
N ASN A 190 9.04 3.64 16.79
CA ASN A 190 8.08 4.73 17.02
C ASN A 190 6.61 4.27 17.04
N GLY A 191 6.34 2.95 17.00
CA GLY A 191 4.99 2.40 17.04
C GLY A 191 4.13 2.77 15.83
N ILE A 192 4.76 3.01 14.68
CA ILE A 192 4.11 3.35 13.40
C ILE A 192 4.11 2.11 12.52
N SER A 193 2.95 1.76 11.97
CA SER A 193 2.84 0.58 11.10
C SER A 193 3.18 0.88 9.65
N VAL A 194 3.65 -0.16 8.96
CA VAL A 194 3.78 -0.15 7.50
C VAL A 194 2.56 -0.79 6.85
N VAL A 195 2.05 -0.13 5.83
CA VAL A 195 1.15 -0.70 4.83
C VAL A 195 2.00 -0.99 3.59
N ALA A 196 2.29 -2.26 3.34
CA ALA A 196 3.17 -2.66 2.25
C ALA A 196 2.41 -2.69 0.92
N ARG A 197 2.80 -1.82 -0.04
CA ARG A 197 2.29 -1.86 -1.41
C ARG A 197 3.25 -2.59 -2.34
N GLY A 198 2.72 -3.17 -3.41
CA GLY A 198 3.52 -3.87 -4.40
C GLY A 198 4.21 -5.15 -3.89
N PRO A 199 3.60 -5.93 -2.98
CA PRO A 199 4.27 -7.06 -2.32
C PRO A 199 4.65 -8.19 -3.29
N VAL A 200 4.03 -8.23 -4.46
CA VAL A 200 4.33 -9.21 -5.53
C VAL A 200 5.16 -8.63 -6.68
N ALA A 201 5.76 -7.45 -6.49
CA ALA A 201 6.69 -6.82 -7.45
C ALA A 201 6.16 -6.84 -8.91
N LYS A 202 5.02 -6.17 -9.15
CA LYS A 202 4.33 -6.15 -10.47
C LYS A 202 3.96 -7.55 -11.00
N GLY A 203 3.84 -8.53 -10.10
CA GLY A 203 3.50 -9.91 -10.40
C GLY A 203 4.69 -10.81 -10.75
N LEU A 204 5.93 -10.32 -10.64
CA LEU A 204 7.13 -11.12 -10.81
C LEU A 204 7.24 -12.25 -9.76
N LEU A 205 6.72 -12.02 -8.56
CA LEU A 205 6.71 -12.97 -7.45
C LEU A 205 5.43 -13.81 -7.39
N THR A 206 4.81 -14.08 -8.53
CA THR A 206 3.61 -14.94 -8.66
C THR A 206 3.89 -16.10 -9.61
N GLU A 207 2.95 -17.03 -9.72
CA GLU A 207 3.04 -18.16 -10.66
C GLU A 207 3.18 -17.69 -12.13
N LYS A 208 2.74 -16.47 -12.44
CA LYS A 208 2.88 -15.85 -13.75
C LYS A 208 4.17 -15.03 -13.92
N GLY A 209 5.08 -15.09 -12.95
CA GLY A 209 6.30 -14.27 -12.91
C GLY A 209 7.19 -14.47 -14.13
N GLU A 210 7.41 -15.70 -14.58
CA GLU A 210 8.19 -15.99 -15.79
C GLU A 210 7.65 -15.30 -17.05
N GLN A 211 6.33 -15.34 -17.24
CA GLN A 211 5.70 -14.69 -18.39
C GLN A 211 5.91 -13.16 -18.38
N LYS A 212 6.16 -12.60 -17.19
CA LYS A 212 6.39 -11.16 -17.01
C LYS A 212 7.86 -10.76 -17.17
N LEU A 213 8.81 -11.70 -17.07
CA LEU A 213 10.24 -11.43 -17.22
C LEU A 213 10.56 -10.74 -18.55
N ALA A 214 9.89 -11.11 -19.64
CA ALA A 214 10.09 -10.48 -20.95
C ALA A 214 9.92 -8.96 -20.95
N ALA A 215 9.03 -8.43 -20.09
CA ALA A 215 8.81 -6.98 -19.96
C ALA A 215 9.98 -6.25 -19.28
N PHE A 216 10.89 -6.99 -18.64
CA PHE A 216 12.08 -6.49 -17.93
C PHE A 216 13.38 -6.86 -18.64
N GLU A 217 13.30 -7.58 -19.76
CA GLU A 217 14.46 -7.88 -20.58
C GLU A 217 15.11 -6.57 -21.07
N GLY A 218 16.41 -6.44 -20.86
CA GLY A 218 17.18 -5.22 -21.21
C GLY A 218 16.97 -4.01 -20.27
N LYS A 219 15.94 -4.01 -19.41
CA LYS A 219 15.69 -2.90 -18.47
C LYS A 219 16.04 -3.24 -17.03
N GLY A 220 15.90 -4.53 -16.65
CA GLY A 220 16.00 -4.96 -15.27
C GLY A 220 14.82 -4.51 -14.39
N TYR A 221 14.94 -4.77 -13.09
CA TYR A 221 13.99 -4.33 -12.07
C TYR A 221 14.76 -3.89 -10.83
N LEU A 222 14.70 -2.62 -10.48
CA LEU A 222 15.56 -2.04 -9.45
C LEU A 222 17.03 -2.40 -9.72
N ASP A 223 17.73 -2.96 -8.75
CA ASP A 223 19.16 -3.32 -8.85
C ASP A 223 19.40 -4.67 -9.53
N TYR A 224 18.37 -5.27 -10.12
CA TYR A 224 18.48 -6.54 -10.83
C TYR A 224 18.56 -6.31 -12.33
N SER A 225 19.60 -6.81 -12.97
CA SER A 225 19.59 -7.02 -14.42
C SER A 225 18.54 -8.08 -14.81
N GLY A 226 18.14 -8.14 -16.06
CA GLY A 226 17.18 -9.14 -16.53
C GLY A 226 17.64 -10.58 -16.27
N THR A 227 18.93 -10.85 -16.45
CA THR A 227 19.52 -12.18 -16.21
C THR A 227 19.53 -12.55 -14.72
N GLU A 228 19.92 -11.61 -13.85
CA GLU A 228 19.88 -11.82 -12.40
C GLU A 228 18.45 -12.04 -11.92
N LEU A 229 17.50 -11.24 -12.43
CA LEU A 229 16.09 -11.36 -12.09
C LEU A 229 15.54 -12.75 -12.42
N ALA A 230 15.82 -13.25 -13.63
CA ALA A 230 15.39 -14.58 -14.06
C ALA A 230 15.95 -15.68 -13.14
N LYS A 231 17.26 -15.62 -12.83
CA LYS A 231 17.91 -16.56 -11.92
C LYS A 231 17.31 -16.49 -10.51
N THR A 232 17.09 -15.29 -9.97
CA THR A 232 16.51 -15.09 -8.65
C THR A 232 15.09 -15.66 -8.55
N ILE A 233 14.27 -15.45 -9.59
CA ILE A 233 12.90 -16.00 -9.64
C ILE A 233 12.93 -17.53 -9.71
N GLU A 234 13.85 -18.13 -10.44
CA GLU A 234 14.01 -19.57 -10.51
C GLU A 234 14.40 -20.15 -9.13
N GLU A 235 15.42 -19.58 -8.47
CA GLU A 235 15.81 -20.00 -7.12
C GLU A 235 14.67 -19.83 -6.10
N PHE A 236 13.89 -18.76 -6.22
CA PHE A 236 12.74 -18.47 -5.36
C PHE A 236 11.70 -19.61 -5.37
N ARG A 237 11.43 -20.22 -6.53
CA ARG A 237 10.47 -21.32 -6.69
C ARG A 237 10.78 -22.52 -5.80
N HIS A 238 12.04 -22.74 -5.48
CA HIS A 238 12.49 -23.89 -4.72
C HIS A 238 12.53 -23.68 -3.20
N VAL A 239 12.19 -22.49 -2.70
CA VAL A 239 12.21 -22.20 -1.25
C VAL A 239 11.05 -22.89 -0.53
N ARG A 240 9.87 -22.83 -1.11
CA ARG A 240 8.63 -23.44 -0.55
C ARG A 240 7.86 -24.18 -1.64
N PRO A 241 8.32 -25.35 -2.08
CA PRO A 241 7.77 -26.03 -3.26
C PRO A 241 6.31 -26.50 -3.09
N THR A 242 5.80 -26.56 -1.88
CA THR A 242 4.40 -26.93 -1.57
C THR A 242 3.45 -25.73 -1.43
N HIS A 243 3.97 -24.51 -1.54
CA HIS A 243 3.21 -23.27 -1.42
C HIS A 243 3.31 -22.46 -2.71
N SER A 244 2.30 -21.62 -2.99
CA SER A 244 2.37 -20.72 -4.13
C SER A 244 3.45 -19.64 -3.92
N LEU A 245 4.02 -19.16 -5.03
CA LEU A 245 4.98 -18.05 -4.99
C LEU A 245 4.35 -16.80 -4.41
N ASN A 246 3.09 -16.52 -4.79
CA ASN A 246 2.31 -15.42 -4.23
C ASN A 246 2.21 -15.51 -2.70
N SER A 247 1.94 -16.72 -2.17
CA SER A 247 1.89 -16.96 -0.73
C SER A 247 3.23 -16.64 -0.06
N THR A 248 4.33 -17.15 -0.62
CA THR A 248 5.66 -16.93 -0.06
C THR A 248 6.03 -15.44 -0.07
N ALA A 249 5.68 -14.71 -1.14
CA ALA A 249 5.93 -13.28 -1.26
C ALA A 249 5.13 -12.43 -0.24
N LEU A 250 3.83 -12.70 -0.09
CA LEU A 250 2.98 -11.98 0.84
C LEU A 250 3.34 -12.29 2.29
N GLN A 251 3.60 -13.56 2.60
CA GLN A 251 4.03 -13.98 3.94
C GLN A 251 5.40 -13.39 4.33
N TYR A 252 6.30 -13.15 3.36
CA TYR A 252 7.56 -12.46 3.65
C TYR A 252 7.33 -11.05 4.17
N CYS A 253 6.48 -10.27 3.50
CA CYS A 253 6.15 -8.93 3.97
C CYS A 253 5.48 -8.97 5.36
N LEU A 254 4.53 -9.89 5.56
CA LEU A 254 3.79 -10.03 6.82
C LEU A 254 4.62 -10.62 7.96
N ALA A 255 5.76 -11.26 7.67
CA ALA A 255 6.70 -11.74 8.69
C ALA A 255 7.38 -10.60 9.45
N ASN A 256 7.45 -9.40 8.87
CA ASN A 256 7.95 -8.23 9.57
C ASN A 256 6.85 -7.67 10.51
N PRO A 257 7.10 -7.54 11.82
CA PRO A 257 6.09 -7.10 12.80
C PRO A 257 5.60 -5.66 12.58
N THR A 258 6.40 -4.82 11.89
CA THR A 258 6.01 -3.45 11.56
C THR A 258 4.93 -3.39 10.47
N VAL A 259 4.79 -4.47 9.67
CA VAL A 259 3.80 -4.53 8.59
C VAL A 259 2.44 -4.94 9.14
N ALA A 260 1.49 -4.02 9.15
CA ALA A 260 0.12 -4.31 9.58
C ALA A 260 -0.72 -4.94 8.45
N SER A 261 -0.51 -4.50 7.21
CA SER A 261 -1.27 -4.99 6.06
C SER A 261 -0.42 -4.97 4.80
N VAL A 262 -0.64 -5.94 3.92
CA VAL A 262 -0.17 -5.91 2.54
C VAL A 262 -1.33 -5.47 1.65
N VAL A 263 -1.14 -4.44 0.85
CA VAL A 263 -2.13 -3.97 -0.12
C VAL A 263 -1.79 -4.55 -1.48
N ALA A 264 -2.58 -5.53 -1.88
CA ALA A 264 -2.43 -6.17 -3.17
C ALA A 264 -3.57 -5.79 -4.11
N GLY A 265 -3.22 -5.36 -5.33
CA GLY A 265 -4.20 -5.15 -6.38
C GLY A 265 -4.71 -6.47 -6.94
N ALA A 266 -5.97 -6.47 -7.34
CA ALA A 266 -6.58 -7.57 -8.07
C ALA A 266 -7.50 -7.02 -9.16
N SER A 267 -7.28 -7.42 -10.40
CA SER A 267 -8.13 -7.04 -11.54
C SER A 267 -9.14 -8.13 -11.91
N SER A 268 -9.21 -9.21 -11.15
CA SER A 268 -10.18 -10.29 -11.32
C SER A 268 -10.41 -11.04 -10.00
N SER A 269 -11.59 -11.66 -9.87
CA SER A 269 -11.94 -12.53 -8.72
C SER A 269 -10.93 -13.65 -8.51
N SER A 270 -10.34 -14.21 -9.58
CA SER A 270 -9.28 -15.23 -9.43
C SER A 270 -8.06 -14.67 -8.70
N GLN A 271 -7.56 -13.49 -9.09
CA GLN A 271 -6.43 -12.85 -8.43
C GLN A 271 -6.75 -12.47 -6.98
N LEU A 272 -7.97 -11.97 -6.72
CA LEU A 272 -8.40 -11.68 -5.36
C LEU A 272 -8.35 -12.92 -4.48
N ARG A 273 -8.93 -14.04 -4.93
CA ARG A 273 -8.92 -15.31 -4.22
C ARG A 273 -7.51 -15.89 -4.04
N GLU A 274 -6.63 -15.72 -5.03
CA GLU A 274 -5.22 -16.11 -4.93
C GLU A 274 -4.51 -15.31 -3.82
N ASN A 275 -4.75 -14.00 -3.73
CA ASN A 275 -4.20 -13.14 -2.69
C ASN A 275 -4.74 -13.50 -1.30
N ILE A 276 -6.04 -13.80 -1.19
CA ILE A 276 -6.68 -14.24 0.06
C ILE A 276 -6.04 -15.56 0.55
N LYS A 277 -5.96 -16.56 -0.31
CA LYS A 277 -5.30 -17.84 0.00
C LYS A 277 -3.83 -17.64 0.40
N ALA A 278 -3.16 -16.69 -0.22
CA ALA A 278 -1.76 -16.39 0.03
C ALA A 278 -1.52 -15.84 1.44
N VAL A 279 -2.37 -14.95 1.94
CA VAL A 279 -2.23 -14.40 3.30
C VAL A 279 -2.74 -15.35 4.38
N GLU A 280 -3.63 -16.29 4.03
CA GLU A 280 -4.13 -17.33 4.95
C GLU A 280 -3.24 -18.57 5.02
N ALA A 281 -2.22 -18.64 4.16
CA ALA A 281 -1.24 -19.72 4.21
C ALA A 281 -0.39 -19.67 5.49
N SER A 282 0.26 -20.80 5.81
CA SER A 282 1.14 -20.87 6.97
C SER A 282 2.25 -19.83 6.91
N PRO A 283 2.55 -19.14 8.02
CA PRO A 283 3.64 -18.18 8.11
C PRO A 283 4.99 -18.82 7.73
N LEU A 284 5.93 -17.99 7.28
CA LEU A 284 7.30 -18.40 7.01
C LEU A 284 8.02 -18.79 8.29
N GLN A 285 8.77 -19.89 8.23
CA GLN A 285 9.70 -20.25 9.30
C GLN A 285 10.97 -19.39 9.24
N PRO A 286 11.68 -19.17 10.36
CA PRO A 286 12.92 -18.38 10.37
C PRO A 286 13.97 -18.87 9.36
N THR A 287 14.08 -20.17 9.16
CA THR A 287 14.98 -20.78 8.16
C THR A 287 14.59 -20.46 6.72
N GLU A 288 13.28 -20.38 6.43
CA GLU A 288 12.76 -19.98 5.11
C GLU A 288 13.03 -18.48 4.86
N ILE A 289 12.82 -17.63 5.87
CA ILE A 289 13.14 -16.20 5.81
C ILE A 289 14.63 -16.00 5.50
N SER A 290 15.51 -16.67 6.26
CA SER A 290 16.96 -16.57 6.07
C SER A 290 17.36 -17.03 4.66
N LYS A 291 16.75 -18.11 4.15
CA LYS A 291 16.99 -18.58 2.78
C LYS A 291 16.53 -17.58 1.74
N LEU A 292 15.34 -16.99 1.89
CA LEU A 292 14.85 -15.93 1.01
C LEU A 292 15.80 -14.73 1.03
N GLN A 293 16.23 -14.30 2.20
CA GLN A 293 17.18 -13.19 2.36
C GLN A 293 18.54 -13.46 1.72
N SER A 294 18.96 -14.71 1.58
CA SER A 294 20.20 -15.07 0.88
C SER A 294 20.07 -15.08 -0.65
N ILE A 295 18.85 -15.29 -1.16
CA ILE A 295 18.55 -15.31 -2.61
C ILE A 295 18.33 -13.89 -3.14
N PHE A 296 17.58 -13.07 -2.38
CA PHE A 296 17.21 -11.72 -2.79
C PHE A 296 18.20 -10.67 -2.28
N LYS A 297 18.56 -9.71 -3.12
CA LYS A 297 19.47 -8.62 -2.76
C LYS A 297 18.91 -7.80 -1.60
N ALA A 298 19.76 -7.46 -0.65
CA ALA A 298 19.47 -6.43 0.36
C ALA A 298 19.78 -5.06 -0.25
N ASN A 299 18.92 -4.63 -1.19
CA ASN A 299 19.07 -3.35 -1.85
C ASN A 299 18.83 -2.18 -0.88
N GLN A 300 19.35 -1.01 -1.21
CA GLN A 300 19.35 0.18 -0.37
C GLN A 300 18.82 1.38 -1.17
N TYR A 301 18.37 2.40 -0.45
CA TYR A 301 18.05 3.67 -1.09
C TYR A 301 19.34 4.41 -1.45
N GLU A 302 19.50 4.78 -2.72
CA GLU A 302 20.65 5.57 -3.18
C GLU A 302 20.42 7.07 -3.01
N ALA A 303 19.16 7.50 -3.07
CA ALA A 303 18.73 8.89 -2.92
C ALA A 303 17.82 9.08 -1.69
N HIS A 304 17.69 10.33 -1.25
CA HIS A 304 16.78 10.74 -0.17
C HIS A 304 17.09 10.07 1.18
N ARG A 305 18.39 9.83 1.43
CA ARG A 305 18.88 9.19 2.66
C ARG A 305 18.82 10.09 3.88
#